data_cc64efe6050db0bd6f54fdc8d7cefdd5
#
_entry.id   cc64efe6050db0bd6f54fdc8d7cefdd5
#
_cell.length_a   1.000
_cell.length_b   1.000
_cell.length_c   1.000
_cell.angle_alpha   90.00
_cell.angle_beta   90.00
_cell.angle_gamma   90.00
#
_symmetry.space_group_name_H-M   'P 1'
#
loop_
_entity.id
_entity.type
_entity.pdbx_description
1 polymer ?
#
loop_
_entity_poly.entity_id
_entity_poly.type
_entity_poly.pdbx_seq_one_letter_code
_entity_poly.pdbx_strand_id
1 'polypeptide(L)'
;MTWVLDGELEHKDSEGNAGIIYPGLAQRMSAGTGIWHSEMNLQKDKDVHFIQMWVPPDTERINPSYEQLDINRDLEKGGLTPIASGRGHEAAISIKQRGAVLWGGRLKPAESVQIPDAPYVHV
;
A
#
# COMPACT_ATOMS: atom_id res chain seq x y z
N MET A 1 0.10 0.20 -5.79
CA MET A 1 0.38 0.03 -4.34
C MET A 1 0.75 -1.41 -4.10
N THR A 2 1.71 -1.65 -3.24
CA THR A 2 2.16 -3.00 -2.88
C THR A 2 1.97 -3.20 -1.37
N TRP A 3 1.38 -4.32 -1.00
CA TRP A 3 1.16 -4.72 0.38
C TRP A 3 1.71 -6.11 0.60
N VAL A 4 2.81 -6.23 1.31
CA VAL A 4 3.45 -7.51 1.61
C VAL A 4 2.76 -8.17 2.80
N LEU A 5 2.40 -9.44 2.65
CA LEU A 5 1.79 -10.27 3.68
C LEU A 5 2.83 -11.11 4.42
N ASP A 6 3.81 -11.63 3.69
CA ASP A 6 4.95 -12.38 4.24
C ASP A 6 6.17 -12.22 3.32
N GLY A 7 7.37 -12.31 3.88
CA GLY A 7 8.62 -12.13 3.16
C GLY A 7 8.99 -10.66 2.93
N GLU A 8 9.86 -10.42 1.97
CA GLU A 8 10.41 -9.12 1.64
C GLU A 8 10.50 -8.93 0.12
N LEU A 9 10.15 -7.75 -0.37
CA LEU A 9 10.20 -7.39 -1.78
C LEU A 9 11.10 -6.17 -1.96
N GLU A 10 12.21 -6.30 -2.72
CA GLU A 10 13.02 -5.15 -3.09
C GLU A 10 12.34 -4.37 -4.20
N HIS A 11 12.23 -3.07 -4.03
CA HIS A 11 11.82 -2.11 -5.06
C HIS A 11 12.98 -1.21 -5.45
N LYS A 12 13.14 -0.97 -6.77
CA LYS A 12 14.03 0.05 -7.33
C LYS A 12 13.34 0.72 -8.50
N ASP A 13 13.49 2.04 -8.64
CA ASP A 13 12.92 2.77 -9.75
C ASP A 13 13.86 3.81 -10.36
N SER A 14 13.47 4.33 -11.54
CA SER A 14 14.25 5.33 -12.31
C SER A 14 14.27 6.72 -11.71
N GLU A 15 13.45 6.98 -10.70
CA GLU A 15 13.44 8.25 -9.93
C GLU A 15 14.42 8.21 -8.74
N GLY A 16 15.12 7.08 -8.58
CA GLY A 16 16.12 6.90 -7.53
C GLY A 16 15.59 6.34 -6.21
N ASN A 17 14.34 5.94 -6.17
CA ASN A 17 13.82 5.25 -4.99
C ASN A 17 14.31 3.80 -4.97
N ALA A 18 14.79 3.36 -3.82
CA ALA A 18 15.18 1.98 -3.57
C ALA A 18 14.89 1.62 -2.12
N GLY A 19 14.39 0.41 -1.89
CA GLY A 19 14.09 -0.06 -0.54
C GLY A 19 13.48 -1.45 -0.51
N ILE A 20 13.31 -1.95 0.71
CA ILE A 20 12.66 -3.23 0.98
C ILE A 20 11.26 -2.97 1.48
N ILE A 21 10.28 -3.59 0.84
CA ILE A 21 8.88 -3.60 1.25
C ILE A 21 8.65 -4.87 2.06
N TYR A 22 8.10 -4.74 3.26
CA TYR A 22 7.88 -5.82 4.21
C TYR A 22 6.49 -5.71 4.86
N PRO A 23 6.00 -6.71 5.58
CA PRO A 23 4.69 -6.66 6.22
C PRO A 23 4.52 -5.45 7.15
N GLY A 24 3.47 -4.67 6.89
CA GLY A 24 3.16 -3.44 7.62
C GLY A 24 3.84 -2.17 7.10
N LEU A 25 4.62 -2.25 6.01
CA LEU A 25 5.08 -1.08 5.27
C LEU A 25 4.06 -0.75 4.17
N ALA A 26 3.34 0.35 4.31
CA ALA A 26 2.50 0.89 3.25
C ALA A 26 3.39 1.49 2.15
N GLN A 27 3.10 1.15 0.89
CA GLN A 27 3.90 1.61 -0.26
C GLN A 27 3.01 1.97 -1.45
N ARG A 28 3.34 3.08 -2.08
CA ARG A 28 2.77 3.51 -3.36
C ARG A 28 3.86 4.00 -4.29
N MET A 29 3.81 3.54 -5.53
CA MET A 29 4.48 4.15 -6.66
C MET A 29 3.42 4.70 -7.62
N SER A 30 3.48 5.98 -7.94
CA SER A 30 2.68 6.59 -9.01
C SER A 30 3.56 6.76 -10.23
N ALA A 31 3.21 6.05 -11.31
CA ALA A 31 4.00 6.07 -12.54
C ALA A 31 3.93 7.42 -13.27
N GLY A 32 2.81 8.14 -13.13
CA GLY A 32 2.65 9.47 -13.74
C GLY A 32 2.88 9.46 -15.25
N THR A 33 3.83 10.27 -15.69
CA THR A 33 4.25 10.36 -17.11
C THR A 33 5.08 9.17 -17.58
N GLY A 34 5.49 8.30 -16.66
CA GLY A 34 6.23 7.07 -16.93
C GLY A 34 7.34 6.83 -15.91
N ILE A 35 7.55 5.59 -15.52
CA ILE A 35 8.60 5.16 -14.61
C ILE A 35 9.06 3.76 -14.98
N TRP A 36 10.35 3.52 -14.93
CA TRP A 36 10.92 2.18 -14.96
C TRP A 36 11.14 1.70 -13.54
N HIS A 37 10.76 0.47 -13.24
CA HIS A 37 11.00 -0.11 -11.92
C HIS A 37 11.25 -1.61 -12.00
N SER A 38 11.82 -2.14 -10.94
CA SER A 38 11.93 -3.57 -10.68
C SER A 38 11.45 -3.89 -9.28
N GLU A 39 10.82 -5.04 -9.14
CA GLU A 39 10.42 -5.62 -7.86
C GLU A 39 10.93 -7.06 -7.82
N MET A 40 11.75 -7.39 -6.83
CA MET A 40 12.44 -8.67 -6.75
C MET A 40 12.43 -9.24 -5.34
N ASN A 41 12.24 -10.55 -5.24
CA ASN A 41 12.57 -11.28 -4.02
C ASN A 41 14.07 -11.57 -4.00
N LEU A 42 14.79 -10.96 -3.07
CA LEU A 42 16.23 -11.19 -2.91
C LEU A 42 16.57 -12.41 -2.03
N GLN A 43 15.58 -12.95 -1.33
CA GLN A 43 15.77 -14.10 -0.45
C GLN A 43 15.64 -15.40 -1.26
N LYS A 44 16.72 -16.17 -1.36
CA LYS A 44 16.75 -17.40 -2.17
C LYS A 44 15.94 -18.56 -1.56
N ASP A 45 15.83 -18.57 -0.24
CA ASP A 45 15.26 -19.66 0.53
C ASP A 45 13.93 -19.32 1.19
N LYS A 46 13.36 -18.16 0.87
CA LYS A 46 12.08 -17.71 1.40
C LYS A 46 11.24 -17.06 0.32
N ASP A 47 10.00 -17.48 0.20
CA ASP A 47 9.03 -16.86 -0.70
C ASP A 47 8.59 -15.48 -0.19
N VAL A 48 8.14 -14.62 -1.11
CA VAL A 48 7.42 -13.40 -0.79
C VAL A 48 5.96 -13.55 -1.21
N HIS A 49 5.05 -13.22 -0.29
CA HIS A 49 3.62 -13.16 -0.56
C HIS A 49 3.14 -11.72 -0.43
N PHE A 50 2.63 -11.14 -1.50
CA PHE A 50 2.17 -9.76 -1.53
C PHE A 50 0.93 -9.59 -2.41
N ILE A 51 0.19 -8.50 -2.16
CA ILE A 51 -0.92 -8.04 -2.99
C ILE A 51 -0.46 -6.77 -3.69
N GLN A 52 -0.57 -6.75 -5.02
CA GLN A 52 -0.34 -5.56 -5.81
C GLN A 52 -1.66 -5.00 -6.33
N MET A 53 -1.91 -3.74 -6.00
CA MET A 53 -3.16 -3.06 -6.33
C MET A 53 -2.90 -1.91 -7.31
N TRP A 54 -3.63 -1.91 -8.39
CA TRP A 54 -3.63 -0.84 -9.38
C TRP A 54 -4.87 0.01 -9.18
N VAL A 55 -4.67 1.28 -8.91
CA VAL A 55 -5.73 2.25 -8.68
C VAL A 55 -5.65 3.32 -9.76
N PRO A 56 -6.61 3.39 -10.69
CA PRO A 56 -6.64 4.43 -11.71
C PRO A 56 -6.72 5.81 -11.06
N PRO A 57 -5.84 6.77 -11.42
CA PRO A 57 -5.86 8.11 -10.83
C PRO A 57 -6.96 8.99 -11.44
N ASP A 58 -7.44 9.98 -10.70
CA ASP A 58 -8.32 11.04 -11.21
C ASP A 58 -7.57 12.07 -12.07
N THR A 59 -6.25 12.12 -11.94
CA THR A 59 -5.38 13.08 -12.63
C THR A 59 -4.28 12.32 -13.34
N GLU A 60 -4.22 12.48 -14.66
CA GLU A 60 -3.21 11.88 -15.50
C GLU A 60 -1.99 12.79 -15.68
N ARG A 61 -0.89 12.20 -16.18
CA ARG A 61 0.34 12.91 -16.57
C ARG A 61 0.98 13.77 -15.49
N ILE A 62 0.79 13.38 -14.23
CA ILE A 62 1.54 13.96 -13.11
C ILE A 62 2.99 13.46 -13.12
N ASN A 63 3.87 14.12 -12.39
CA ASN A 63 5.20 13.61 -12.19
C ASN A 63 5.18 12.27 -11.45
N PRO A 64 6.06 11.34 -11.81
CA PRO A 64 6.26 10.13 -11.02
C PRO A 64 6.50 10.45 -9.55
N SER A 65 6.03 9.61 -8.66
CA SER A 65 6.25 9.82 -7.23
C SER A 65 6.18 8.51 -6.45
N TYR A 66 6.87 8.49 -5.33
CA TYR A 66 6.96 7.36 -4.42
C TYR A 66 6.63 7.80 -3.00
N GLU A 67 5.96 6.95 -2.25
CA GLU A 67 5.62 7.21 -0.84
C GLU A 67 5.58 5.89 -0.09
N GLN A 68 6.16 5.86 1.10
CA GLN A 68 6.09 4.70 2.00
C GLN A 68 6.05 5.15 3.46
N LEU A 69 5.38 4.35 4.29
CA LEU A 69 5.33 4.56 5.74
C LEU A 69 5.13 3.22 6.46
N ASP A 70 5.94 2.96 7.47
CA ASP A 70 5.72 1.83 8.38
C ASP A 70 4.55 2.15 9.33
N ILE A 71 3.53 1.29 9.30
CA ILE A 71 2.32 1.43 10.11
C ILE A 71 2.11 0.26 11.07
N ASN A 72 3.17 -0.50 11.36
CA ASN A 72 3.05 -1.64 12.26
C ASN A 72 2.47 -1.27 13.62
N ARG A 73 2.89 -0.11 14.18
CA ARG A 73 2.35 0.39 15.46
C ARG A 73 0.84 0.68 15.40
N ASP A 74 0.34 1.15 14.26
CA ASP A 74 -1.09 1.43 14.11
C ASP A 74 -1.88 0.13 13.93
N LEU A 75 -1.35 -0.81 13.18
CA LEU A 75 -1.96 -2.14 13.03
C LEU A 75 -2.02 -2.93 14.35
N GLU A 76 -1.07 -2.72 15.28
CA GLU A 76 -1.06 -3.35 16.60
C GLU A 76 -2.14 -2.82 17.54
N LYS A 77 -2.68 -1.62 17.29
CA LYS A 77 -3.79 -1.06 18.07
C LYS A 77 -5.11 -1.80 17.87
N GLY A 78 -5.19 -2.66 16.85
CA GLY A 78 -6.41 -3.34 16.42
C GLY A 78 -7.37 -2.43 15.64
N GLY A 79 -8.43 -3.03 15.12
CA GLY A 79 -9.37 -2.31 14.26
C GLY A 79 -8.84 -2.13 12.84
N LEU A 80 -9.44 -1.20 12.10
CA LEU A 80 -9.03 -0.84 10.74
C LEU A 80 -8.25 0.48 10.75
N THR A 81 -7.09 0.46 10.10
CA THR A 81 -6.23 1.62 9.87
C THR A 81 -6.31 2.03 8.40
N PRO A 82 -6.50 3.31 8.05
CA PRO A 82 -6.45 3.77 6.68
C PRO A 82 -5.00 3.72 6.17
N ILE A 83 -4.72 2.79 5.25
CA ILE A 83 -3.39 2.59 4.66
C ILE A 83 -3.15 3.63 3.58
N ALA A 84 -4.10 3.77 2.65
CA ALA A 84 -4.02 4.73 1.57
C ALA A 84 -5.36 5.43 1.36
N SER A 85 -5.34 6.73 1.09
CA SER A 85 -6.58 7.48 0.87
C SER A 85 -6.42 8.60 -0.15
N GLY A 86 -7.42 8.74 -1.01
CA GLY A 86 -7.66 9.92 -1.83
C GLY A 86 -8.77 10.83 -1.28
N ARG A 87 -9.42 10.43 -0.17
CA ARG A 87 -10.60 11.10 0.43
C ARG A 87 -10.25 12.10 1.54
N GLY A 88 -8.97 12.40 1.75
CA GLY A 88 -8.55 13.31 2.80
C GLY A 88 -8.53 12.69 4.21
N HIS A 89 -8.64 11.36 4.34
CA HIS A 89 -8.34 10.69 5.60
C HIS A 89 -6.87 10.89 5.96
N GLU A 90 -6.59 10.95 7.24
CA GLU A 90 -5.23 10.84 7.75
C GLU A 90 -4.75 9.38 7.57
N ALA A 91 -4.22 9.08 6.39
CA ALA A 91 -3.75 7.77 5.99
C ALA A 91 -2.23 7.75 5.86
N ALA A 92 -1.64 6.55 5.92
CA ALA A 92 -0.20 6.37 5.79
C ALA A 92 0.35 6.90 4.47
N ILE A 93 -0.39 6.72 3.39
CA ILE A 93 -0.05 7.22 2.05
C ILE A 93 -1.24 7.90 1.38
N SER A 94 -0.93 8.91 0.54
CA SER A 94 -1.92 9.57 -0.30
C SER A 94 -2.03 8.92 -1.67
N ILE A 95 -3.23 8.87 -2.24
CA ILE A 95 -3.48 8.41 -3.61
C ILE A 95 -4.26 9.45 -4.40
N LYS A 96 -4.06 9.48 -5.71
CA LYS A 96 -4.74 10.41 -6.63
C LYS A 96 -6.05 9.84 -7.17
N GLN A 97 -6.83 9.22 -6.29
CA GLN A 97 -8.17 8.71 -6.57
C GLN A 97 -9.10 9.11 -5.44
N ARG A 98 -9.90 10.17 -5.64
CA ARG A 98 -10.78 10.78 -4.62
C ARG A 98 -11.83 9.83 -4.04
N GLY A 99 -12.22 8.81 -4.80
CA GLY A 99 -13.23 7.86 -4.37
C GLY A 99 -12.71 6.72 -3.50
N ALA A 100 -11.39 6.49 -3.45
CA ALA A 100 -10.81 5.27 -2.91
C ALA A 100 -10.13 5.45 -1.55
N VAL A 101 -10.30 4.43 -0.71
CA VAL A 101 -9.54 4.25 0.54
C VAL A 101 -9.19 2.78 0.66
N LEU A 102 -7.93 2.49 0.97
CA LEU A 102 -7.48 1.17 1.38
C LEU A 102 -7.40 1.13 2.90
N TRP A 103 -8.09 0.18 3.50
CA TRP A 103 -8.06 -0.10 4.92
C TRP A 103 -7.31 -1.41 5.17
N GLY A 104 -6.59 -1.48 6.25
CA GLY A 104 -5.96 -2.71 6.72
C GLY A 104 -6.09 -2.89 8.21
N GLY A 105 -6.01 -4.14 8.66
CA GLY A 105 -6.05 -4.48 10.07
C GLY A 105 -5.44 -5.85 10.34
N ARG A 106 -5.00 -6.05 11.57
CA ARG A 106 -4.57 -7.34 12.10
C ARG A 106 -5.58 -7.79 13.14
N LEU A 107 -6.43 -8.72 12.76
CA LEU A 107 -7.48 -9.23 13.64
C LEU A 107 -7.00 -10.47 14.38
N LYS A 108 -7.31 -10.53 15.67
CA LYS A 108 -7.11 -11.74 16.48
C LYS A 108 -8.26 -12.73 16.24
N PRO A 109 -8.07 -14.01 16.58
CA PRO A 109 -9.18 -14.96 16.53
C PRO A 109 -10.41 -14.45 17.28
N ALA A 110 -11.58 -14.58 16.66
CA ALA A 110 -12.87 -14.09 17.14
C ALA A 110 -13.03 -12.56 17.26
N GLU A 111 -12.05 -11.77 16.81
CA GLU A 111 -12.20 -10.32 16.68
C GLU A 111 -12.98 -9.97 15.42
N SER A 112 -13.79 -8.95 15.49
CA SER A 112 -14.56 -8.42 14.35
C SER A 112 -14.40 -6.91 14.28
N VAL A 113 -14.42 -6.38 13.05
CA VAL A 113 -14.40 -4.95 12.78
C VAL A 113 -15.54 -4.58 11.86
N GLN A 114 -16.10 -3.39 12.07
CA GLN A 114 -17.08 -2.85 11.16
C GLN A 114 -16.36 -2.29 9.92
N ILE A 115 -16.76 -2.75 8.74
CA ILE A 115 -16.29 -2.20 7.47
C ILE A 115 -16.90 -0.82 7.29
N PRO A 116 -16.11 0.21 6.95
CA PRO A 116 -16.62 1.55 6.68
C PRO A 116 -17.66 1.55 5.54
N ASP A 117 -18.72 2.34 5.71
CA ASP A 117 -19.75 2.47 4.69
C ASP A 117 -19.22 3.14 3.42
N ALA A 118 -19.44 2.50 2.28
CA ALA A 118 -19.03 2.97 0.98
C ALA A 118 -19.93 2.41 -0.13
N PRO A 119 -20.09 3.10 -1.28
CA PRO A 119 -20.88 2.60 -2.40
C PRO A 119 -20.39 1.26 -2.94
N TYR A 120 -19.09 1.02 -2.87
CA TYR A 120 -18.45 -0.23 -3.27
C TYR A 120 -17.42 -0.63 -2.22
N VAL A 121 -17.45 -1.88 -1.83
CA VAL A 121 -16.52 -2.48 -0.85
C VAL A 121 -15.98 -3.78 -1.43
N HIS A 122 -14.67 -3.96 -1.35
CA HIS A 122 -13.97 -5.21 -1.66
C HIS A 122 -13.23 -5.66 -0.39
N VAL A 123 -13.37 -6.94 -0.04
CA VAL A 123 -12.72 -7.57 1.12
C VAL A 123 -11.91 -8.77 0.67
#